data_2c50d2c0e55b906b4b1dcab4962f4623
#
_entry.id   2c50d2c0e55b906b4b1dcab4962f4623
#
_cell.length_a   1.000
_cell.length_b   1.000
_cell.length_c   1.000
_cell.angle_alpha   90.00
_cell.angle_beta   90.00
_cell.angle_gamma   90.00
#
_symmetry.space_group_name_H-M   'P 1'
#
loop_
_entity.id
_entity.type
_entity.pdbx_description
1 polymer ?
#
loop_
_entity_poly.entity_id
_entity_poly.type
_entity_poly.pdbx_seq_one_letter_code
_entity_poly.pdbx_strand_id
1 'polypeptide(L)'
;MSENEILAAIETVLIEKIAHGHMEGFGPDARLNEDLYLDSVLILEIFLNLELEYGLSMPEEAIAKQEIETVADFVALYLPKTTVVVPAFPLTGGATDEGVHGEAYYDIKVHCFVSCVSDGLKRQGLDQRPFYFGVWDAKFAVSDRFALLYHAPDITQEFFRGWFERLYGVSVVEWYDPERTKLDNLAVLLGLLKQRSETGSVMVMLDMFHLPERENKFNQNPFPHYLMLQETADPETWFVHDPDYRWEGEIAKEKVIHAIMQPTVGGGYVFDNAEARAPYAEDLKAYFEACFVRDRNPLVDAVREIVTAHLDERDGRTLSNLGAAVRELPVITIRKYAYEHGFAFYWRALKLPAAEFEKWCEEIEALVQALKTLHYACMKLAQAGDRALAGAVFERLDEADRLETKLKAKLAEVFDLWSDLVLPAEVPPLKRVAR
;
A
#
# COMPACT_ATOMS: atom_id res chain seq x y z
N MET A 1 7.64 29.08 -19.61
CA MET A 1 7.71 29.88 -18.37
C MET A 1 9.13 29.81 -17.82
N SER A 2 9.62 30.87 -17.21
CA SER A 2 10.88 30.90 -16.48
C SER A 2 10.72 30.20 -15.10
N GLU A 3 11.85 29.85 -14.48
CA GLU A 3 11.89 29.26 -13.12
C GLU A 3 11.06 30.08 -12.10
N ASN A 4 11.26 31.40 -12.08
CA ASN A 4 10.52 32.30 -11.18
C ASN A 4 9.02 32.36 -11.47
N GLU A 5 8.62 32.23 -12.74
CA GLU A 5 7.18 32.22 -13.11
C GLU A 5 6.52 30.89 -12.68
N ILE A 6 7.25 29.76 -12.75
CA ILE A 6 6.74 28.47 -12.29
C ILE A 6 6.64 28.46 -10.75
N LEU A 7 7.67 28.98 -10.06
CA LEU A 7 7.67 29.12 -8.60
C LEU A 7 6.46 29.96 -8.12
N ALA A 8 6.23 31.11 -8.74
CA ALA A 8 5.08 31.98 -8.44
C ALA A 8 3.74 31.30 -8.73
N ALA A 9 3.66 30.47 -9.78
CA ALA A 9 2.46 29.70 -10.09
C ALA A 9 2.17 28.64 -9.01
N ILE A 10 3.19 27.93 -8.54
CA ILE A 10 3.08 26.96 -7.43
C ILE A 10 2.57 27.66 -6.17
N GLU A 11 3.19 28.78 -5.79
CA GLU A 11 2.78 29.57 -4.64
C GLU A 11 1.31 30.02 -4.74
N THR A 12 0.91 30.53 -5.90
CA THR A 12 -0.48 30.94 -6.15
C THR A 12 -1.45 29.77 -6.05
N VAL A 13 -1.11 28.60 -6.59
CA VAL A 13 -1.92 27.39 -6.49
C VAL A 13 -2.09 26.97 -5.03
N LEU A 14 -1.01 26.94 -4.26
CA LEU A 14 -1.04 26.58 -2.84
C LEU A 14 -1.95 27.51 -2.03
N ILE A 15 -1.85 28.82 -2.25
CA ILE A 15 -2.60 29.81 -1.48
C ILE A 15 -4.06 29.91 -1.96
N GLU A 16 -4.29 30.04 -3.26
CA GLU A 16 -5.61 30.43 -3.78
C GLU A 16 -6.51 29.23 -4.14
N LYS A 17 -5.92 28.10 -4.54
CA LYS A 17 -6.68 26.93 -4.99
C LYS A 17 -6.80 25.86 -3.91
N ILE A 18 -5.68 25.59 -3.24
CA ILE A 18 -5.61 24.54 -2.20
C ILE A 18 -5.92 25.12 -0.83
N ALA A 19 -5.78 26.43 -0.64
CA ALA A 19 -5.91 27.14 0.64
C ALA A 19 -4.97 26.52 1.72
N HIS A 20 -3.73 26.22 1.30
CA HIS A 20 -2.76 25.54 2.14
C HIS A 20 -2.32 26.44 3.31
N GLY A 21 -2.37 25.90 4.53
CA GLY A 21 -2.12 26.70 5.76
C GLY A 21 -0.65 26.84 6.15
N HIS A 22 0.24 26.02 5.59
CA HIS A 22 1.65 25.95 5.99
C HIS A 22 2.56 26.55 4.90
N MET A 23 2.54 27.85 4.77
CA MET A 23 3.35 28.58 3.79
C MET A 23 4.59 29.25 4.41
N GLU A 24 4.81 29.10 5.72
CA GLU A 24 6.01 29.62 6.38
C GLU A 24 7.24 28.91 5.86
N GLY A 25 8.19 29.67 5.28
CA GLY A 25 9.41 29.11 4.68
C GLY A 25 9.26 28.65 3.24
N PHE A 26 8.13 28.90 2.56
CA PHE A 26 8.01 28.61 1.14
C PHE A 26 9.14 29.28 0.33
N GLY A 27 9.84 28.49 -0.46
CA GLY A 27 10.94 28.92 -1.33
C GLY A 27 11.58 27.72 -2.01
N PRO A 28 12.56 27.94 -2.91
CA PRO A 28 13.17 26.87 -3.71
C PRO A 28 13.72 25.70 -2.85
N ASP A 29 14.32 26.01 -1.72
CA ASP A 29 14.96 25.02 -0.83
C ASP A 29 13.98 24.37 0.16
N ALA A 30 12.70 24.82 0.20
CA ALA A 30 11.70 24.25 1.09
C ALA A 30 11.38 22.80 0.70
N ARG A 31 11.45 21.89 1.66
CA ARG A 31 11.10 20.48 1.47
C ARG A 31 9.59 20.34 1.45
N LEU A 32 9.09 19.66 0.42
CA LEU A 32 7.65 19.58 0.18
C LEU A 32 6.90 18.94 1.36
N ASN A 33 7.44 17.85 1.89
CA ASN A 33 6.78 17.09 2.96
C ASN A 33 7.10 17.65 4.35
N GLU A 34 8.36 17.94 4.65
CA GLU A 34 8.81 18.24 6.01
C GLU A 34 8.60 19.72 6.40
N ASP A 35 8.78 20.64 5.44
CA ASP A 35 8.67 22.07 5.70
C ASP A 35 7.30 22.61 5.30
N LEU A 36 6.72 22.08 4.20
CA LEU A 36 5.43 22.52 3.66
C LEU A 36 4.29 21.55 3.93
N TYR A 37 4.55 20.39 4.54
CA TYR A 37 3.53 19.35 4.83
C TYR A 37 2.71 18.94 3.59
N LEU A 38 3.34 18.99 2.40
CA LEU A 38 2.72 18.57 1.14
C LEU A 38 2.92 17.07 0.94
N ASP A 39 1.83 16.33 1.02
CA ASP A 39 1.83 14.91 0.71
C ASP A 39 1.63 14.63 -0.78
N SER A 40 1.68 13.36 -1.17
CA SER A 40 1.56 12.95 -2.58
C SER A 40 0.23 13.34 -3.22
N VAL A 41 -0.85 13.51 -2.45
CA VAL A 41 -2.15 13.93 -2.98
C VAL A 41 -2.16 15.42 -3.25
N LEU A 42 -1.65 16.22 -2.31
CA LEU A 42 -1.50 17.67 -2.50
C LEU A 42 -0.53 17.98 -3.64
N ILE A 43 0.55 17.23 -3.76
CA ILE A 43 1.49 17.35 -4.90
C ILE A 43 0.77 17.09 -6.23
N LEU A 44 -0.04 16.04 -6.33
CA LEU A 44 -0.85 15.76 -7.51
C LEU A 44 -1.88 16.87 -7.77
N GLU A 45 -2.46 17.44 -6.73
CA GLU A 45 -3.40 18.56 -6.84
C GLU A 45 -2.70 19.84 -7.33
N ILE A 46 -1.46 20.09 -6.91
CA ILE A 46 -0.63 21.18 -7.46
C ILE A 46 -0.39 20.95 -8.95
N PHE A 47 0.07 19.76 -9.36
CA PHE A 47 0.27 19.42 -10.78
C PHE A 47 -0.98 19.67 -11.61
N LEU A 48 -2.13 19.22 -11.08
CA LEU A 48 -3.40 19.36 -11.77
C LEU A 48 -3.81 20.81 -11.95
N ASN A 49 -3.67 21.64 -10.91
CA ASN A 49 -3.97 23.06 -11.01
C ASN A 49 -2.99 23.81 -11.93
N LEU A 50 -1.71 23.45 -11.93
CA LEU A 50 -0.72 24.00 -12.86
C LEU A 50 -1.06 23.65 -14.30
N GLU A 51 -1.54 22.44 -14.57
CA GLU A 51 -1.97 22.07 -15.92
C GLU A 51 -3.23 22.80 -16.35
N LEU A 52 -4.25 22.89 -15.50
CA LEU A 52 -5.55 23.48 -15.83
C LEU A 52 -5.48 25.02 -15.95
N GLU A 53 -4.74 25.69 -15.05
CA GLU A 53 -4.72 27.15 -14.96
C GLU A 53 -3.58 27.78 -15.79
N TYR A 54 -2.45 27.10 -15.88
CA TYR A 54 -1.24 27.63 -16.52
C TYR A 54 -0.82 26.86 -17.77
N GLY A 55 -1.53 25.77 -18.12
CA GLY A 55 -1.19 24.93 -19.27
C GLY A 55 0.12 24.16 -19.13
N LEU A 56 0.61 24.00 -17.90
CA LEU A 56 1.83 23.26 -17.58
C LEU A 56 1.48 21.78 -17.42
N SER A 57 1.49 21.03 -18.52
CA SER A 57 1.20 19.59 -18.49
C SER A 57 2.17 18.87 -17.59
N MET A 58 1.65 18.03 -16.70
CA MET A 58 2.47 17.23 -15.80
C MET A 58 3.36 16.27 -16.61
N PRO A 59 4.69 16.27 -16.39
CA PRO A 59 5.57 15.33 -17.04
C PRO A 59 5.25 13.90 -16.56
N GLU A 60 5.10 12.94 -17.49
CA GLU A 60 4.83 11.53 -17.12
C GLU A 60 5.90 10.97 -16.18
N GLU A 61 7.14 11.44 -16.30
CA GLU A 61 8.26 11.10 -15.43
C GLU A 61 8.10 11.59 -13.97
N ALA A 62 7.27 12.63 -13.74
CA ALA A 62 7.04 13.16 -12.39
C ALA A 62 6.20 12.20 -11.52
N ILE A 63 5.30 11.43 -12.14
CA ILE A 63 4.53 10.40 -11.44
C ILE A 63 5.42 9.22 -11.07
N ALA A 64 6.43 8.93 -11.90
CA ALA A 64 7.35 7.81 -11.74
C ALA A 64 8.46 8.10 -10.71
N LYS A 65 8.90 9.36 -10.58
CA LYS A 65 9.97 9.73 -9.64
C LYS A 65 9.40 9.99 -8.26
N GLN A 66 9.78 9.16 -7.31
CA GLN A 66 9.53 9.36 -5.87
C GLN A 66 10.44 10.44 -5.23
N GLU A 67 11.26 11.13 -6.01
CA GLU A 67 12.34 12.00 -5.53
C GLU A 67 12.08 13.49 -5.82
N ILE A 68 10.85 13.96 -5.64
CA ILE A 68 10.58 15.39 -5.61
C ILE A 68 10.63 15.79 -4.13
N GLU A 69 11.81 16.16 -3.65
CA GLU A 69 11.99 16.49 -2.24
C GLU A 69 11.73 17.96 -1.95
N THR A 70 12.14 18.85 -2.86
CA THR A 70 12.07 20.30 -2.67
C THR A 70 11.19 20.99 -3.72
N VAL A 71 10.82 22.23 -3.43
CA VAL A 71 10.12 23.10 -4.41
C VAL A 71 10.99 23.29 -5.65
N ALA A 72 12.32 23.39 -5.53
CA ALA A 72 13.21 23.50 -6.67
C ALA A 72 13.19 22.25 -7.55
N ASP A 73 13.14 21.04 -6.97
CA ASP A 73 12.98 19.80 -7.73
C ASP A 73 11.67 19.79 -8.50
N PHE A 74 10.59 20.26 -7.86
CA PHE A 74 9.27 20.38 -8.48
C PHE A 74 9.30 21.34 -9.69
N VAL A 75 9.92 22.51 -9.54
CA VAL A 75 10.10 23.50 -10.61
C VAL A 75 10.95 22.94 -11.75
N ALA A 76 12.01 22.19 -11.42
CA ALA A 76 12.94 21.58 -12.39
C ALA A 76 12.23 20.59 -13.34
N LEU A 77 11.11 20.00 -12.96
CA LEU A 77 10.32 19.11 -13.82
C LEU A 77 9.77 19.83 -15.06
N TYR A 78 9.53 21.13 -14.98
CA TYR A 78 8.96 21.92 -16.04
C TYR A 78 10.00 22.69 -16.86
N LEU A 79 11.27 22.66 -16.43
CA LEU A 79 12.34 23.34 -17.15
C LEU A 79 12.93 22.45 -18.24
N PRO A 80 13.42 23.02 -19.37
CA PRO A 80 14.12 22.26 -20.39
C PRO A 80 15.32 21.51 -19.75
N LYS A 81 15.36 20.20 -19.85
CA LYS A 81 16.46 19.38 -19.35
C LYS A 81 17.76 19.80 -20.04
N THR A 82 18.63 20.49 -19.34
CA THR A 82 20.04 20.54 -19.69
C THR A 82 20.57 19.13 -19.42
N THR A 83 20.99 18.43 -20.46
CA THR A 83 21.50 17.06 -20.37
C THR A 83 22.77 17.04 -19.52
N VAL A 84 22.63 17.04 -18.20
CA VAL A 84 23.69 16.63 -17.31
C VAL A 84 23.60 15.11 -17.29
N VAL A 85 24.55 14.47 -17.95
CA VAL A 85 24.79 13.04 -17.81
C VAL A 85 25.22 12.85 -16.36
N VAL A 86 24.25 12.56 -15.49
CA VAL A 86 24.57 12.02 -14.16
C VAL A 86 25.14 10.64 -14.45
N PRO A 87 26.39 10.37 -14.04
CA PRO A 87 26.92 9.03 -14.18
C PRO A 87 25.98 8.09 -13.41
N ALA A 88 25.45 7.07 -14.11
CA ALA A 88 24.74 6.00 -13.47
C ALA A 88 25.62 5.50 -12.31
N PHE A 89 25.19 5.71 -11.08
CA PHE A 89 25.77 5.01 -9.96
C PHE A 89 25.60 3.53 -10.26
N PRO A 90 26.67 2.74 -10.32
CA PRO A 90 26.49 1.31 -10.44
C PRO A 90 25.70 0.88 -9.22
N LEU A 91 24.55 0.26 -9.45
CA LEU A 91 23.85 -0.53 -8.45
C LEU A 91 24.78 -1.70 -8.10
N THR A 92 25.79 -1.43 -7.26
CA THR A 92 26.61 -2.44 -6.63
C THR A 92 25.88 -2.99 -5.40
N GLY A 93 24.69 -3.49 -5.61
CA GLY A 93 24.06 -4.43 -4.73
C GLY A 93 24.20 -5.78 -5.43
N GLY A 94 25.21 -6.55 -5.07
CA GLY A 94 25.21 -7.97 -5.36
C GLY A 94 23.88 -8.51 -4.86
N ALA A 95 23.30 -9.46 -5.61
CA ALA A 95 22.11 -10.19 -5.20
C ALA A 95 22.35 -10.80 -3.81
N THR A 96 22.09 -10.02 -2.77
CA THR A 96 22.03 -10.52 -1.41
C THR A 96 20.72 -11.30 -1.32
N ASP A 97 20.72 -12.39 -0.60
CA ASP A 97 19.62 -13.33 -0.38
C ASP A 97 18.32 -12.67 0.15
N GLU A 98 18.28 -11.35 0.31
CA GLU A 98 17.23 -10.57 0.94
C GLU A 98 16.38 -9.71 -0.02
N GLY A 99 16.75 -9.59 -1.30
CA GLY A 99 16.17 -8.59 -2.17
C GLY A 99 14.84 -8.95 -2.82
N VAL A 100 13.75 -8.65 -2.19
CA VAL A 100 12.55 -8.15 -2.86
C VAL A 100 12.79 -6.66 -3.08
N HIS A 101 12.54 -6.14 -4.27
CA HIS A 101 12.76 -4.73 -4.60
C HIS A 101 12.03 -3.80 -3.61
N GLY A 102 10.79 -4.17 -3.23
CA GLY A 102 10.02 -3.52 -2.18
C GLY A 102 10.62 -3.58 -0.77
N GLU A 103 11.44 -4.57 -0.45
CA GLU A 103 12.15 -4.63 0.84
C GLU A 103 13.34 -3.66 0.90
N ALA A 104 13.91 -3.27 -0.25
CA ALA A 104 14.98 -2.28 -0.34
C ALA A 104 14.47 -0.83 -0.28
N TYR A 105 13.21 -0.58 -0.69
CA TYR A 105 12.59 0.73 -0.61
C TYR A 105 11.95 0.94 0.76
N TYR A 106 12.48 1.87 1.54
CA TYR A 106 11.97 2.24 2.88
C TYR A 106 10.53 2.73 2.88
N ASP A 107 9.96 3.02 1.72
CA ASP A 107 8.70 3.71 1.55
C ASP A 107 7.52 2.83 1.11
N ILE A 108 7.75 1.55 0.83
CA ILE A 108 6.70 0.68 0.33
C ILE A 108 5.92 0.08 1.49
N LYS A 109 4.68 0.54 1.61
CA LYS A 109 3.66 0.05 2.53
C LYS A 109 2.74 -0.86 1.74
N VAL A 110 2.46 -2.03 2.26
CA VAL A 110 1.72 -3.06 1.51
C VAL A 110 0.38 -3.37 2.16
N HIS A 111 0.39 -3.66 3.47
CA HIS A 111 -0.82 -3.99 4.23
C HIS A 111 -0.51 -4.07 5.73
N CYS A 112 -0.94 -3.08 6.49
CA CYS A 112 -0.56 -2.92 7.90
C CYS A 112 -0.80 -4.16 8.78
N PHE A 113 -1.94 -4.84 8.65
CA PHE A 113 -2.21 -6.07 9.41
C PHE A 113 -1.22 -7.19 9.05
N VAL A 114 -1.01 -7.44 7.75
CA VAL A 114 -0.11 -8.50 7.27
C VAL A 114 1.32 -8.21 7.68
N SER A 115 1.76 -6.97 7.55
CA SER A 115 3.10 -6.53 7.95
C SER A 115 3.33 -6.72 9.45
N CYS A 116 2.36 -6.37 10.30
CA CYS A 116 2.45 -6.57 11.75
C CYS A 116 2.57 -8.06 12.14
N VAL A 117 1.69 -8.92 11.63
CA VAL A 117 1.70 -10.34 12.06
C VAL A 117 2.89 -11.11 11.50
N SER A 118 3.41 -10.73 10.32
CA SER A 118 4.54 -11.41 9.68
C SER A 118 5.92 -10.92 10.12
N ASP A 119 6.02 -9.77 10.78
CA ASP A 119 7.29 -9.21 11.25
C ASP A 119 8.08 -10.18 12.13
N GLY A 120 7.41 -10.85 13.08
CA GLY A 120 8.03 -11.83 13.95
C GLY A 120 8.55 -13.08 13.24
N LEU A 121 8.01 -13.46 12.08
CA LEU A 121 8.46 -14.60 11.28
C LEU A 121 9.87 -14.36 10.73
N LYS A 122 10.13 -13.18 10.18
CA LYS A 122 11.43 -12.81 9.63
C LYS A 122 12.52 -12.88 10.69
N ARG A 123 12.23 -12.41 11.91
CA ARG A 123 13.16 -12.50 13.06
C ARG A 123 13.52 -13.93 13.47
N GLN A 124 12.64 -14.88 13.19
CA GLN A 124 12.88 -16.32 13.44
C GLN A 124 13.47 -17.06 12.24
N GLY A 125 13.84 -16.36 11.17
CA GLY A 125 14.38 -16.96 9.95
C GLY A 125 13.34 -17.74 9.13
N LEU A 126 12.05 -17.50 9.35
CA LEU A 126 10.97 -18.08 8.56
C LEU A 126 10.65 -17.19 7.37
N ASP A 127 10.29 -17.79 6.24
CA ASP A 127 9.89 -17.05 5.04
C ASP A 127 8.46 -16.52 5.19
N GLN A 128 8.33 -15.19 5.34
CA GLN A 128 7.05 -14.50 5.45
C GLN A 128 6.42 -14.18 4.09
N ARG A 129 7.18 -14.25 2.98
CA ARG A 129 6.72 -13.83 1.64
C ARG A 129 5.43 -14.50 1.19
N PRO A 130 5.23 -15.81 1.41
CA PRO A 130 3.98 -16.45 1.02
C PRO A 130 2.73 -15.81 1.65
N PHE A 131 2.85 -15.23 2.85
CA PHE A 131 1.69 -14.62 3.49
C PHE A 131 1.17 -13.39 2.74
N TYR A 132 2.02 -12.72 1.97
CA TYR A 132 1.65 -11.60 1.11
C TYR A 132 0.85 -11.99 -0.14
N PHE A 133 0.68 -13.29 -0.45
CA PHE A 133 -0.17 -13.74 -1.58
C PHE A 133 -1.62 -13.24 -1.46
N GLY A 134 -2.13 -13.03 -0.25
CA GLY A 134 -3.45 -12.48 -0.01
C GLY A 134 -3.57 -10.97 -0.16
N VAL A 135 -2.48 -10.24 -0.43
CA VAL A 135 -2.46 -8.78 -0.32
C VAL A 135 -2.76 -8.08 -1.64
N TRP A 136 -2.22 -8.51 -2.78
CA TRP A 136 -2.38 -7.79 -4.06
C TRP A 136 -3.82 -7.62 -4.53
N ASP A 137 -4.72 -8.55 -4.16
CA ASP A 137 -6.16 -8.47 -4.39
C ASP A 137 -6.94 -8.50 -3.06
N ALA A 138 -6.32 -8.04 -1.93
CA ALA A 138 -6.98 -7.97 -0.64
C ALA A 138 -8.27 -7.17 -0.73
N LYS A 139 -9.28 -7.63 0.03
CA LYS A 139 -10.63 -7.06 0.02
C LYS A 139 -10.58 -5.55 0.23
N PHE A 140 -11.33 -4.86 -0.58
CA PHE A 140 -11.72 -3.46 -0.45
C PHE A 140 -13.23 -3.38 -0.71
N ALA A 141 -13.85 -2.25 -0.42
CA ALA A 141 -15.27 -2.06 -0.67
C ALA A 141 -15.51 -0.95 -1.70
N VAL A 142 -16.66 -1.03 -2.37
CA VAL A 142 -17.24 0.10 -3.10
C VAL A 142 -18.55 0.43 -2.39
N SER A 143 -18.68 1.67 -1.91
CA SER A 143 -19.87 2.11 -1.21
C SER A 143 -21.10 2.18 -2.15
N ASP A 144 -22.29 2.28 -1.57
CA ASP A 144 -23.54 2.58 -2.28
C ASP A 144 -23.50 3.92 -3.03
N ARG A 145 -22.51 4.74 -2.74
CA ARG A 145 -22.23 6.02 -3.41
C ARG A 145 -21.18 5.92 -4.50
N PHE A 146 -20.82 4.71 -4.91
CA PHE A 146 -19.74 4.45 -5.88
C PHE A 146 -18.42 5.09 -5.47
N ALA A 147 -18.04 4.99 -4.19
CA ALA A 147 -16.73 5.42 -3.67
C ALA A 147 -15.91 4.21 -3.24
N LEU A 148 -14.63 4.22 -3.59
CA LEU A 148 -13.66 3.19 -3.22
C LEU A 148 -13.27 3.35 -1.75
N LEU A 149 -13.26 2.23 -1.00
CA LEU A 149 -12.94 2.20 0.42
C LEU A 149 -11.93 1.09 0.71
N TYR A 150 -10.74 1.44 1.22
CA TYR A 150 -9.75 0.46 1.64
C TYR A 150 -10.06 -0.12 3.03
N HIS A 151 -10.86 0.59 3.82
CA HIS A 151 -11.35 0.20 5.13
C HIS A 151 -12.87 0.41 5.20
N ALA A 152 -13.59 -0.63 5.63
CA ALA A 152 -15.04 -0.59 5.82
C ALA A 152 -15.43 -1.62 6.91
N PRO A 153 -16.58 -1.47 7.58
CA PRO A 153 -16.98 -2.37 8.67
C PRO A 153 -17.06 -3.85 8.30
N ASP A 154 -17.32 -4.16 7.03
CA ASP A 154 -17.39 -5.53 6.51
C ASP A 154 -16.03 -6.08 6.03
N ILE A 155 -14.97 -5.28 6.11
CA ILE A 155 -13.59 -5.70 5.82
C ILE A 155 -12.95 -6.14 7.12
N THR A 156 -13.07 -7.44 7.43
CA THR A 156 -12.48 -8.06 8.61
C THR A 156 -11.15 -8.72 8.29
N GLN A 157 -10.35 -8.99 9.34
CA GLN A 157 -9.06 -9.69 9.19
C GLN A 157 -9.19 -11.22 9.36
N GLU A 158 -10.40 -11.75 9.40
CA GLU A 158 -10.66 -13.16 9.65
C GLU A 158 -9.98 -14.07 8.62
N PHE A 159 -10.02 -13.69 7.34
CA PHE A 159 -9.33 -14.41 6.27
C PHE A 159 -7.83 -14.55 6.56
N PHE A 160 -7.15 -13.45 6.85
CA PHE A 160 -5.73 -13.46 7.15
C PHE A 160 -5.41 -14.20 8.45
N ARG A 161 -6.23 -14.03 9.49
CA ARG A 161 -6.05 -14.73 10.78
C ARG A 161 -6.09 -16.26 10.60
N GLY A 162 -7.12 -16.75 9.93
CA GLY A 162 -7.29 -18.19 9.68
C GLY A 162 -6.14 -18.77 8.85
N TRP A 163 -5.69 -18.04 7.82
CA TRP A 163 -4.56 -18.50 7.01
C TRP A 163 -3.22 -18.37 7.71
N PHE A 164 -3.01 -17.37 8.56
CA PHE A 164 -1.80 -17.24 9.35
C PHE A 164 -1.63 -18.42 10.31
N GLU A 165 -2.70 -18.78 11.04
CA GLU A 165 -2.72 -19.93 11.90
C GLU A 165 -2.45 -21.24 11.13
N ARG A 166 -3.10 -21.44 9.99
CA ARG A 166 -2.91 -22.63 9.18
C ARG A 166 -1.49 -22.74 8.61
N LEU A 167 -0.94 -21.65 8.09
CA LEU A 167 0.40 -21.62 7.49
C LEU A 167 1.50 -21.74 8.54
N TYR A 168 1.45 -20.92 9.57
CA TYR A 168 2.57 -20.78 10.52
C TYR A 168 2.28 -21.35 11.91
N GLY A 169 1.08 -21.83 12.17
CA GLY A 169 0.71 -22.43 13.46
C GLY A 169 0.45 -21.41 14.57
N VAL A 170 0.39 -20.12 14.24
CA VAL A 170 0.21 -19.03 15.22
C VAL A 170 -1.21 -18.51 15.18
N SER A 171 -1.90 -18.58 16.31
CA SER A 171 -3.24 -18.00 16.46
C SER A 171 -3.14 -16.49 16.70
N VAL A 172 -3.86 -15.69 15.89
CA VAL A 172 -4.00 -14.24 16.05
C VAL A 172 -5.37 -13.96 16.66
N VAL A 173 -5.39 -13.64 17.96
CA VAL A 173 -6.61 -13.51 18.74
C VAL A 173 -7.05 -12.07 18.82
N GLU A 174 -8.30 -11.81 18.45
CA GLU A 174 -8.91 -10.48 18.59
C GLU A 174 -9.23 -10.19 20.05
N TRP A 175 -8.75 -9.08 20.58
CA TRP A 175 -9.03 -8.64 21.94
C TRP A 175 -10.01 -7.45 21.98
N TYR A 176 -10.16 -6.74 20.86
CA TYR A 176 -11.09 -5.61 20.77
C TYR A 176 -12.53 -6.13 20.61
N ASP A 177 -13.42 -5.60 21.45
CA ASP A 177 -14.84 -5.96 21.43
C ASP A 177 -15.65 -4.73 20.97
N PRO A 178 -16.25 -4.75 19.78
CA PRO A 178 -17.03 -3.63 19.26
C PRO A 178 -18.30 -3.33 20.07
N GLU A 179 -18.79 -4.30 20.86
CA GLU A 179 -19.97 -4.13 21.73
C GLU A 179 -19.62 -3.38 23.03
N ARG A 180 -18.33 -3.21 23.34
CA ARG A 180 -17.87 -2.47 24.51
C ARG A 180 -17.56 -1.02 24.18
N THR A 181 -17.52 -0.18 25.23
CA THR A 181 -17.08 1.19 25.05
C THR A 181 -15.59 1.27 24.70
N LYS A 182 -15.18 2.37 24.09
CA LYS A 182 -13.76 2.65 23.82
C LYS A 182 -12.91 2.62 25.10
N LEU A 183 -13.45 3.11 26.22
CA LEU A 183 -12.77 3.11 27.51
C LEU A 183 -12.58 1.68 28.06
N ASP A 184 -13.59 0.83 27.92
CA ASP A 184 -13.46 -0.58 28.35
C ASP A 184 -12.40 -1.31 27.49
N ASN A 185 -12.40 -1.09 26.18
CA ASN A 185 -11.39 -1.64 25.29
C ASN A 185 -9.99 -1.08 25.60
N LEU A 186 -9.86 0.19 25.94
CA LEU A 186 -8.59 0.78 26.39
C LEU A 186 -8.10 0.11 27.68
N ALA A 187 -9.00 -0.17 28.64
CA ALA A 187 -8.63 -0.88 29.86
C ALA A 187 -8.09 -2.30 29.57
N VAL A 188 -8.70 -3.01 28.60
CA VAL A 188 -8.19 -4.30 28.13
C VAL A 188 -6.80 -4.14 27.53
N LEU A 189 -6.59 -3.19 26.63
CA LEU A 189 -5.28 -2.90 26.01
C LEU A 189 -4.20 -2.66 27.07
N LEU A 190 -4.47 -1.81 28.06
CA LEU A 190 -3.54 -1.53 29.15
C LEU A 190 -3.17 -2.79 29.96
N GLY A 191 -4.14 -3.69 30.17
CA GLY A 191 -3.92 -4.98 30.79
C GLY A 191 -3.01 -5.90 29.96
N LEU A 192 -3.26 -5.97 28.66
CA LEU A 192 -2.48 -6.78 27.73
C LEU A 192 -1.03 -6.29 27.61
N LEU A 193 -0.81 -4.98 27.54
CA LEU A 193 0.54 -4.40 27.49
C LEU A 193 1.36 -4.76 28.73
N LYS A 194 0.75 -4.67 29.94
CA LYS A 194 1.39 -5.04 31.20
C LYS A 194 1.72 -6.54 31.30
N GLN A 195 0.92 -7.41 30.68
CA GLN A 195 1.07 -8.86 30.74
C GLN A 195 1.82 -9.44 29.53
N ARG A 196 2.26 -8.57 28.60
CA ARG A 196 2.94 -8.99 27.39
C ARG A 196 4.20 -9.80 27.71
N SER A 197 4.33 -11.00 27.12
CA SER A 197 5.58 -11.77 27.14
C SER A 197 6.64 -11.10 26.25
N GLU A 198 7.90 -11.49 26.38
CA GLU A 198 8.98 -10.95 25.52
C GLU A 198 8.73 -11.20 24.04
N THR A 199 8.14 -12.35 23.70
CA THR A 199 7.84 -12.77 22.33
C THR A 199 6.45 -12.37 21.86
N GLY A 200 5.56 -12.03 22.79
CA GLY A 200 4.18 -11.65 22.49
C GLY A 200 4.07 -10.28 21.84
N SER A 201 3.09 -10.13 20.96
CA SER A 201 2.77 -8.88 20.26
C SER A 201 1.37 -8.40 20.63
N VAL A 202 1.24 -7.11 20.90
CA VAL A 202 -0.04 -6.42 21.13
C VAL A 202 -0.23 -5.41 20.01
N MET A 203 -1.16 -5.70 19.12
CA MET A 203 -1.49 -4.88 17.96
C MET A 203 -2.80 -4.13 18.19
N VAL A 204 -2.86 -2.88 17.80
CA VAL A 204 -4.04 -2.01 17.92
C VAL A 204 -4.26 -1.22 16.65
N MET A 205 -5.52 -0.97 16.30
CA MET A 205 -5.89 0.00 15.27
C MET A 205 -6.02 1.38 15.90
N LEU A 206 -5.41 2.36 15.29
CA LEU A 206 -5.51 3.76 15.65
C LEU A 206 -5.67 4.65 14.41
N ASP A 207 -6.08 5.88 14.63
CA ASP A 207 -6.14 6.89 13.56
C ASP A 207 -4.79 7.60 13.45
N MET A 208 -4.01 7.21 12.45
CA MET A 208 -2.66 7.72 12.26
C MET A 208 -2.62 9.21 11.90
N PHE A 209 -3.74 9.78 11.44
CA PHE A 209 -3.87 11.22 11.24
C PHE A 209 -3.57 12.01 12.51
N HIS A 210 -3.83 11.45 13.71
CA HIS A 210 -3.60 12.06 15.00
C HIS A 210 -2.21 11.80 15.61
N LEU A 211 -1.29 11.17 14.84
CA LEU A 211 0.10 10.95 15.24
C LEU A 211 1.05 11.76 14.35
N PRO A 212 1.33 13.03 14.68
CA PRO A 212 2.18 13.89 13.84
C PRO A 212 3.62 13.40 13.70
N GLU A 213 4.09 12.55 14.62
CA GLU A 213 5.37 11.87 14.51
C GLU A 213 5.41 10.84 13.38
N ARG A 214 4.23 10.49 12.86
CA ARG A 214 4.08 9.51 11.77
C ARG A 214 3.70 10.22 10.50
N GLU A 215 4.36 9.85 9.43
CA GLU A 215 4.08 10.39 8.11
C GLU A 215 2.74 9.86 7.57
N ASN A 216 1.87 10.76 7.12
CA ASN A 216 0.62 10.42 6.46
C ASN A 216 0.75 10.67 4.95
N LYS A 217 1.47 9.79 4.25
CA LYS A 217 1.77 9.90 2.80
C LYS A 217 0.55 9.94 1.88
N PHE A 218 -0.63 9.56 2.38
CA PHE A 218 -1.84 9.48 1.56
C PHE A 218 -2.85 10.57 1.91
N ASN A 219 -2.48 11.51 2.79
CA ASN A 219 -3.38 12.56 3.30
C ASN A 219 -4.76 12.02 3.70
N GLN A 220 -4.80 10.86 4.32
CA GLN A 220 -6.04 10.25 4.75
C GLN A 220 -6.49 10.83 6.09
N ASN A 221 -7.76 11.25 6.15
CA ASN A 221 -8.43 11.66 7.37
C ASN A 221 -9.90 11.18 7.32
N PRO A 222 -10.27 10.16 8.12
CA PRO A 222 -9.41 9.39 9.04
C PRO A 222 -8.39 8.50 8.33
N PHE A 223 -7.34 8.05 9.06
CA PHE A 223 -6.36 7.10 8.57
C PHE A 223 -6.25 5.87 9.50
N PRO A 224 -7.19 4.92 9.43
CA PRO A 224 -7.13 3.68 10.18
C PRO A 224 -5.89 2.86 9.84
N HIS A 225 -5.09 2.55 10.86
CA HIS A 225 -3.84 1.83 10.67
C HIS A 225 -3.55 0.91 11.86
N TYR A 226 -3.05 -0.31 11.60
CA TYR A 226 -2.57 -1.22 12.62
C TYR A 226 -1.09 -1.02 12.87
N LEU A 227 -0.73 -0.99 14.15
CA LEU A 227 0.65 -1.03 14.62
C LEU A 227 0.74 -1.78 15.95
N MET A 228 1.95 -2.06 16.42
CA MET A 228 2.20 -2.77 17.65
C MET A 228 2.71 -1.83 18.73
N LEU A 229 2.32 -2.11 19.98
CA LEU A 229 2.69 -1.32 21.15
C LEU A 229 3.43 -2.16 22.19
N GLN A 230 4.35 -1.51 22.90
CA GLN A 230 5.06 -2.07 24.05
C GLN A 230 5.21 -1.00 25.14
N GLU A 231 5.22 -1.41 26.41
CA GLU A 231 5.60 -0.51 27.49
C GLU A 231 7.10 -0.22 27.44
N THR A 232 7.48 0.98 27.87
CA THR A 232 8.88 1.41 27.99
C THR A 232 9.26 1.54 29.47
N ALA A 233 10.51 1.88 29.75
CA ALA A 233 10.95 2.21 31.11
C ALA A 233 10.34 3.51 31.62
N ASP A 234 9.97 4.43 30.71
CA ASP A 234 9.24 5.66 31.04
C ASP A 234 7.73 5.36 31.05
N PRO A 235 7.02 5.50 32.17
CA PRO A 235 5.58 5.24 32.24
C PRO A 235 4.73 6.19 31.37
N GLU A 236 5.29 7.32 30.93
CA GLU A 236 4.58 8.30 30.11
C GLU A 236 4.74 8.07 28.60
N THR A 237 5.54 7.06 28.18
CA THR A 237 5.76 6.72 26.78
C THR A 237 5.39 5.28 26.48
N TRP A 238 5.06 5.02 25.21
CA TRP A 238 4.99 3.68 24.63
C TRP A 238 5.96 3.57 23.48
N PHE A 239 6.59 2.39 23.36
CA PHE A 239 7.31 2.03 22.15
C PHE A 239 6.29 1.60 21.10
N VAL A 240 6.29 2.31 19.98
CA VAL A 240 5.44 2.07 18.82
C VAL A 240 6.26 1.38 17.76
N HIS A 241 5.81 0.24 17.29
CA HIS A 241 6.42 -0.50 16.21
C HIS A 241 5.45 -0.64 15.05
N ASP A 242 5.82 -0.09 13.91
CA ASP A 242 5.06 -0.07 12.67
C ASP A 242 5.86 -0.72 11.53
N PRO A 243 5.77 -2.05 11.37
CA PRO A 243 6.53 -2.76 10.35
C PRO A 243 6.14 -2.36 8.93
N ASP A 244 4.90 -1.94 8.71
CA ASP A 244 4.41 -1.53 7.39
C ASP A 244 5.13 -0.28 6.89
N TYR A 245 5.42 0.66 7.80
CA TYR A 245 6.19 1.87 7.52
C TYR A 245 7.67 1.73 7.87
N ARG A 246 8.11 0.54 8.33
CA ARG A 246 9.48 0.29 8.80
C ARG A 246 9.96 1.35 9.79
N TRP A 247 9.06 1.75 10.66
CA TRP A 247 9.29 2.76 11.66
C TRP A 247 9.10 2.20 13.06
N GLU A 248 9.97 2.60 13.96
CA GLU A 248 9.84 2.33 15.38
C GLU A 248 10.37 3.50 16.21
N GLY A 249 9.76 3.72 17.37
CA GLY A 249 10.17 4.80 18.26
C GLY A 249 9.24 4.96 19.45
N GLU A 250 9.66 5.79 20.39
CA GLU A 250 8.86 6.13 21.56
C GLU A 250 7.96 7.32 21.26
N ILE A 251 6.67 7.19 21.59
CA ILE A 251 5.66 8.25 21.49
C ILE A 251 5.00 8.43 22.85
N ALA A 252 4.68 9.68 23.22
CA ALA A 252 3.93 9.99 24.40
C ALA A 252 2.60 9.20 24.45
N LYS A 253 2.38 8.49 25.54
CA LYS A 253 1.21 7.61 25.75
C LYS A 253 -0.11 8.34 25.53
N GLU A 254 -0.21 9.58 25.99
CA GLU A 254 -1.39 10.43 25.81
C GLU A 254 -1.76 10.60 24.32
N LYS A 255 -0.77 10.83 23.44
CA LYS A 255 -0.99 10.99 22.00
C LYS A 255 -1.48 9.69 21.36
N VAL A 256 -0.85 8.57 21.70
CA VAL A 256 -1.26 7.27 21.18
C VAL A 256 -2.67 6.91 21.65
N ILE A 257 -3.00 7.15 22.91
CA ILE A 257 -4.35 6.96 23.45
C ILE A 257 -5.34 7.86 22.70
N HIS A 258 -5.00 9.13 22.46
CA HIS A 258 -5.86 10.03 21.70
C HIS A 258 -6.17 9.48 20.31
N ALA A 259 -5.17 8.94 19.59
CA ALA A 259 -5.34 8.34 18.28
C ALA A 259 -6.19 7.03 18.32
N ILE A 260 -6.06 6.21 19.37
CA ILE A 260 -6.87 5.00 19.59
C ILE A 260 -8.34 5.36 19.91
N MET A 261 -8.55 6.44 20.63
CA MET A 261 -9.89 6.85 21.08
C MET A 261 -10.73 7.50 19.98
N GLN A 262 -10.20 7.74 18.78
CA GLN A 262 -10.97 8.31 17.68
C GLN A 262 -12.14 7.39 17.30
N PRO A 263 -13.34 7.94 17.02
CA PRO A 263 -14.53 7.14 16.71
C PRO A 263 -14.44 6.38 15.37
N THR A 264 -13.52 6.79 14.53
CA THR A 264 -13.28 6.27 13.17
C THR A 264 -12.51 4.97 13.13
N VAL A 265 -11.91 4.54 14.25
CA VAL A 265 -11.07 3.36 14.34
C VAL A 265 -11.55 2.42 15.45
N GLY A 266 -11.27 1.12 15.29
CA GLY A 266 -11.56 0.11 16.30
C GLY A 266 -11.05 -1.24 15.83
N GLY A 267 -10.24 -1.87 16.67
CA GLY A 267 -9.66 -3.19 16.38
C GLY A 267 -8.38 -3.42 17.17
N GLY A 268 -8.07 -4.68 17.38
CA GLY A 268 -6.84 -5.03 18.06
C GLY A 268 -6.69 -6.55 18.20
N TYR A 269 -5.45 -7.01 18.14
CA TYR A 269 -5.10 -8.42 18.16
C TYR A 269 -3.90 -8.68 19.07
N VAL A 270 -3.83 -9.89 19.59
CA VAL A 270 -2.63 -10.41 20.28
C VAL A 270 -2.20 -11.69 19.63
N PHE A 271 -0.90 -11.90 19.54
CA PHE A 271 -0.31 -13.12 18.99
C PHE A 271 1.10 -13.29 19.52
N ASP A 272 1.61 -14.53 19.44
CA ASP A 272 2.97 -14.87 19.82
C ASP A 272 3.61 -15.74 18.74
N ASN A 273 4.64 -15.23 18.09
CA ASN A 273 5.34 -15.93 17.02
C ASN A 273 6.44 -16.89 17.52
N ALA A 274 6.64 -17.06 18.83
CA ALA A 274 7.73 -17.88 19.38
C ALA A 274 7.73 -19.33 18.90
N GLU A 275 6.54 -19.89 18.67
CA GLU A 275 6.36 -21.27 18.21
C GLU A 275 5.97 -21.37 16.73
N ALA A 276 6.18 -20.29 15.97
CA ALA A 276 5.88 -20.30 14.54
C ALA A 276 6.70 -21.38 13.81
N ARG A 277 6.08 -22.04 12.85
CA ARG A 277 6.68 -23.07 12.01
C ARG A 277 6.68 -22.66 10.54
N ALA A 278 7.54 -23.29 9.76
CA ALA A 278 7.47 -23.17 8.31
C ALA A 278 6.16 -23.78 7.77
N PRO A 279 5.53 -23.16 6.76
CA PRO A 279 4.30 -23.69 6.17
C PRO A 279 4.55 -24.98 5.39
N TYR A 280 3.56 -25.86 5.37
CA TYR A 280 3.56 -27.04 4.49
C TYR A 280 3.25 -26.64 3.04
N ALA A 281 3.80 -27.37 2.10
CA ALA A 281 3.61 -27.09 0.66
C ALA A 281 2.13 -27.14 0.24
N GLU A 282 1.38 -28.09 0.77
CA GLU A 282 -0.06 -28.24 0.52
C GLU A 282 -0.85 -27.03 1.02
N ASP A 283 -0.48 -26.48 2.18
CA ASP A 283 -1.12 -25.30 2.75
C ASP A 283 -0.77 -24.03 1.95
N LEU A 284 0.47 -23.91 1.49
CA LEU A 284 0.90 -22.83 0.60
C LEU A 284 0.15 -22.85 -0.73
N LYS A 285 0.00 -24.05 -1.33
CA LYS A 285 -0.80 -24.22 -2.56
C LYS A 285 -2.23 -23.79 -2.33
N ALA A 286 -2.86 -24.31 -1.28
CA ALA A 286 -4.25 -23.99 -0.96
C ALA A 286 -4.45 -22.48 -0.67
N TYR A 287 -3.48 -21.83 -0.01
CA TYR A 287 -3.52 -20.40 0.24
C TYR A 287 -3.40 -19.59 -1.05
N PHE A 288 -2.43 -19.93 -1.91
CA PHE A 288 -2.30 -19.26 -3.20
C PHE A 288 -3.58 -19.38 -4.01
N GLU A 289 -4.16 -20.59 -4.14
CA GLU A 289 -5.41 -20.82 -4.85
C GLU A 289 -6.60 -20.04 -4.25
N ALA A 290 -6.62 -19.86 -2.92
CA ALA A 290 -7.66 -19.06 -2.25
C ALA A 290 -7.51 -17.54 -2.47
N CYS A 291 -6.30 -17.05 -2.72
CA CYS A 291 -6.00 -15.63 -2.92
C CYS A 291 -6.04 -15.22 -4.39
N PHE A 292 -5.73 -16.14 -5.30
CA PHE A 292 -5.39 -15.80 -6.68
C PHE A 292 -6.62 -15.69 -7.58
N VAL A 293 -6.97 -14.46 -7.93
CA VAL A 293 -8.04 -14.14 -8.87
C VAL A 293 -7.45 -14.13 -10.29
N ARG A 294 -7.49 -15.28 -10.99
CA ARG A 294 -6.79 -15.50 -12.28
C ARG A 294 -7.35 -14.64 -13.41
N ASP A 295 -8.67 -14.58 -13.54
CA ASP A 295 -9.35 -14.19 -14.80
C ASP A 295 -9.83 -12.74 -14.81
N ARG A 296 -9.54 -11.96 -13.78
CA ARG A 296 -9.95 -10.55 -13.69
C ARG A 296 -9.07 -9.76 -12.73
N ASN A 297 -9.16 -8.44 -12.82
CA ASN A 297 -8.44 -7.49 -11.98
C ASN A 297 -9.44 -6.67 -11.15
N PRO A 298 -9.77 -7.11 -9.91
CA PRO A 298 -10.88 -6.54 -9.13
C PRO A 298 -10.79 -5.03 -8.92
N LEU A 299 -9.59 -4.47 -8.73
CA LEU A 299 -9.40 -3.03 -8.55
C LEU A 299 -9.72 -2.25 -9.82
N VAL A 300 -9.25 -2.73 -10.98
CA VAL A 300 -9.53 -2.09 -12.28
C VAL A 300 -11.03 -2.15 -12.60
N ASP A 301 -11.66 -3.31 -12.35
CA ASP A 301 -13.11 -3.49 -12.52
C ASP A 301 -13.90 -2.48 -11.68
N ALA A 302 -13.54 -2.34 -10.40
CA ALA A 302 -14.21 -1.43 -9.46
C ALA A 302 -14.05 0.04 -9.89
N VAL A 303 -12.83 0.46 -10.24
CA VAL A 303 -12.59 1.84 -10.68
C VAL A 303 -13.32 2.11 -12.00
N ARG A 304 -13.37 1.15 -12.93
CA ARG A 304 -14.14 1.26 -14.18
C ARG A 304 -15.63 1.47 -13.90
N GLU A 305 -16.20 0.73 -12.96
CA GLU A 305 -17.60 0.89 -12.54
C GLU A 305 -17.84 2.25 -11.89
N ILE A 306 -16.96 2.70 -10.99
CA ILE A 306 -17.03 4.01 -10.34
C ILE A 306 -17.03 5.13 -11.38
N VAL A 307 -16.07 5.13 -12.32
CA VAL A 307 -15.98 6.14 -13.39
C VAL A 307 -17.24 6.15 -14.24
N THR A 308 -17.71 4.96 -14.63
CA THR A 308 -18.95 4.82 -15.44
C THR A 308 -20.17 5.35 -14.71
N ALA A 309 -20.31 5.04 -13.41
CA ALA A 309 -21.44 5.51 -12.60
C ALA A 309 -21.48 7.05 -12.50
N HIS A 310 -20.33 7.70 -12.38
CA HIS A 310 -20.24 9.18 -12.34
C HIS A 310 -20.46 9.82 -13.71
N LEU A 311 -20.04 9.15 -14.80
CA LEU A 311 -20.34 9.58 -16.16
C LEU A 311 -21.84 9.44 -16.50
N ASP A 312 -22.47 8.37 -16.05
CA ASP A 312 -23.90 8.10 -16.27
C ASP A 312 -24.81 8.84 -15.28
N GLU A 313 -24.24 9.60 -14.35
CA GLU A 313 -24.95 10.34 -13.30
C GLU A 313 -25.85 9.42 -12.44
N ARG A 314 -25.44 8.16 -12.23
CA ARG A 314 -26.21 7.19 -11.45
C ARG A 314 -26.44 7.70 -10.02
N ASP A 315 -27.66 7.57 -9.53
CA ASP A 315 -28.07 8.01 -8.19
C ASP A 315 -27.67 9.46 -7.85
N GLY A 316 -27.66 10.34 -8.86
CA GLY A 316 -27.32 11.74 -8.73
C GLY A 316 -25.82 12.02 -8.53
N ARG A 317 -24.95 11.06 -8.84
CA ARG A 317 -23.48 11.26 -8.83
C ARG A 317 -23.07 11.99 -10.10
N THR A 318 -22.23 12.97 -9.96
CA THR A 318 -21.71 13.77 -11.07
C THR A 318 -20.19 13.63 -11.14
N LEU A 319 -19.59 14.09 -12.24
CA LEU A 319 -18.14 14.07 -12.39
C LEU A 319 -17.40 14.80 -11.26
N SER A 320 -17.99 15.87 -10.70
CA SER A 320 -17.39 16.58 -9.56
C SER A 320 -17.24 15.72 -8.29
N ASN A 321 -17.99 14.62 -8.18
CA ASN A 321 -17.88 13.69 -7.06
C ASN A 321 -16.80 12.61 -7.29
N LEU A 322 -16.33 12.42 -8.54
CA LEU A 322 -15.43 11.34 -8.90
C LEU A 322 -14.09 11.44 -8.15
N GLY A 323 -13.53 12.64 -7.98
CA GLY A 323 -12.29 12.83 -7.24
C GLY A 323 -12.36 12.28 -5.82
N ALA A 324 -13.43 12.61 -5.09
CA ALA A 324 -13.67 12.07 -3.74
C ALA A 324 -13.92 10.55 -3.76
N ALA A 325 -14.56 10.04 -4.83
CA ALA A 325 -14.89 8.62 -4.97
C ALA A 325 -13.65 7.72 -5.17
N VAL A 326 -12.58 8.24 -5.78
CA VAL A 326 -11.32 7.50 -6.01
C VAL A 326 -10.19 7.92 -5.06
N ARG A 327 -10.48 8.71 -4.05
CA ARG A 327 -9.48 9.28 -3.12
C ARG A 327 -8.61 8.20 -2.47
N GLU A 328 -9.17 7.02 -2.19
CA GLU A 328 -8.45 5.92 -1.54
C GLU A 328 -7.72 4.98 -2.52
N LEU A 329 -7.79 5.27 -3.84
CA LEU A 329 -7.10 4.47 -4.84
C LEU A 329 -5.58 4.35 -4.59
N PRO A 330 -4.83 5.41 -4.21
CA PRO A 330 -3.41 5.30 -3.91
C PRO A 330 -3.09 4.30 -2.79
N VAL A 331 -3.89 4.26 -1.73
CA VAL A 331 -3.73 3.32 -0.60
C VAL A 331 -3.91 1.87 -1.02
N ILE A 332 -4.82 1.61 -1.98
CA ILE A 332 -5.04 0.25 -2.48
C ILE A 332 -4.00 -0.12 -3.54
N THR A 333 -3.56 0.86 -4.34
CA THR A 333 -2.56 0.67 -5.40
C THR A 333 -1.26 0.08 -4.86
N ILE A 334 -0.76 0.55 -3.72
CA ILE A 334 0.50 0.06 -3.15
C ILE A 334 0.46 -1.43 -2.78
N ARG A 335 -0.73 -2.02 -2.58
CA ARG A 335 -0.88 -3.45 -2.34
C ARG A 335 -0.37 -4.30 -3.51
N LYS A 336 -0.28 -3.72 -4.71
CA LYS A 336 0.24 -4.41 -5.90
C LYS A 336 1.73 -4.75 -5.80
N TYR A 337 2.50 -4.03 -4.97
CA TYR A 337 3.87 -4.43 -4.65
C TYR A 337 3.96 -5.80 -3.96
N ALA A 338 2.87 -6.31 -3.37
CA ALA A 338 2.85 -7.67 -2.83
C ALA A 338 3.13 -8.76 -3.89
N TYR A 339 2.93 -8.47 -5.17
CA TYR A 339 3.36 -9.36 -6.25
C TYR A 339 4.85 -9.68 -6.19
N GLU A 340 5.70 -8.73 -5.78
CA GLU A 340 7.15 -8.96 -5.64
C GLU A 340 7.45 -10.08 -4.62
N HIS A 341 6.71 -10.14 -3.51
CA HIS A 341 6.84 -11.23 -2.55
C HIS A 341 6.48 -12.59 -3.18
N GLY A 342 5.43 -12.63 -4.00
CA GLY A 342 5.04 -13.84 -4.72
C GLY A 342 6.11 -14.29 -5.70
N PHE A 343 6.59 -13.38 -6.55
CA PHE A 343 7.65 -13.65 -7.50
C PHE A 343 8.95 -14.06 -6.79
N ALA A 344 9.37 -13.35 -5.74
CA ALA A 344 10.58 -13.67 -4.99
C ALA A 344 10.52 -15.07 -4.35
N PHE A 345 9.36 -15.46 -3.80
CA PHE A 345 9.17 -16.81 -3.26
C PHE A 345 9.38 -17.88 -4.32
N TYR A 346 8.65 -17.81 -5.45
CA TYR A 346 8.74 -18.82 -6.50
C TYR A 346 10.09 -18.82 -7.21
N TRP A 347 10.69 -17.64 -7.48
CA TRP A 347 12.01 -17.53 -8.11
C TRP A 347 13.09 -18.23 -7.30
N ARG A 348 13.08 -18.07 -5.98
CA ARG A 348 14.03 -18.75 -5.08
C ARG A 348 13.76 -20.25 -4.99
N ALA A 349 12.49 -20.64 -4.82
CA ALA A 349 12.11 -22.05 -4.73
C ALA A 349 12.47 -22.83 -5.99
N LEU A 350 12.28 -22.23 -7.17
CA LEU A 350 12.59 -22.81 -8.49
C LEU A 350 14.03 -22.55 -8.95
N LYS A 351 14.82 -21.75 -8.21
CA LYS A 351 16.20 -21.33 -8.56
C LYS A 351 16.29 -20.67 -9.94
N LEU A 352 15.33 -19.82 -10.25
CA LEU A 352 15.29 -19.07 -11.52
C LEU A 352 16.32 -17.93 -11.52
N PRO A 353 16.74 -17.45 -12.74
CA PRO A 353 17.75 -16.39 -12.85
C PRO A 353 17.31 -15.06 -12.21
N ALA A 354 18.20 -14.44 -11.43
CA ALA A 354 17.92 -13.14 -10.78
C ALA A 354 17.59 -12.03 -11.79
N ALA A 355 18.25 -12.00 -12.96
CA ALA A 355 17.97 -11.00 -13.99
C ALA A 355 16.55 -11.08 -14.58
N GLU A 356 15.88 -12.22 -14.47
CA GLU A 356 14.48 -12.34 -14.86
C GLU A 356 13.55 -11.83 -13.75
N PHE A 357 13.93 -12.00 -12.49
CA PHE A 357 13.21 -11.43 -11.36
C PHE A 357 13.16 -9.90 -11.44
N GLU A 358 14.32 -9.24 -11.69
CA GLU A 358 14.39 -7.79 -11.87
C GLU A 358 13.40 -7.26 -12.92
N LYS A 359 13.28 -7.95 -14.07
CA LYS A 359 12.31 -7.57 -15.10
C LYS A 359 10.86 -7.63 -14.61
N TRP A 360 10.53 -8.59 -13.74
CA TRP A 360 9.18 -8.67 -13.18
C TRP A 360 8.93 -7.62 -12.11
N CYS A 361 9.96 -7.21 -11.38
CA CYS A 361 9.88 -6.04 -10.50
C CYS A 361 9.60 -4.75 -11.31
N GLU A 362 10.29 -4.57 -12.46
CA GLU A 362 10.00 -3.45 -13.38
C GLU A 362 8.55 -3.46 -13.90
N GLU A 363 7.99 -4.65 -14.22
CA GLU A 363 6.59 -4.78 -14.66
C GLU A 363 5.59 -4.50 -13.52
N ILE A 364 5.93 -4.83 -12.27
CA ILE A 364 5.12 -4.50 -11.09
C ILE A 364 5.14 -2.98 -10.86
N GLU A 365 6.31 -2.36 -10.95
CA GLU A 365 6.45 -0.91 -10.88
C GLU A 365 5.63 -0.23 -11.98
N ALA A 366 5.68 -0.73 -13.22
CA ALA A 366 4.89 -0.21 -14.32
C ALA A 366 3.37 -0.28 -14.04
N LEU A 367 2.89 -1.37 -13.40
CA LEU A 367 1.48 -1.48 -12.97
C LEU A 367 1.14 -0.42 -11.93
N VAL A 368 1.98 -0.26 -10.91
CA VAL A 368 1.76 0.73 -9.85
C VAL A 368 1.73 2.14 -10.45
N GLN A 369 2.63 2.46 -11.37
CA GLN A 369 2.66 3.75 -12.05
C GLN A 369 1.43 3.97 -12.96
N ALA A 370 0.96 2.94 -13.66
CA ALA A 370 -0.26 3.01 -14.44
C ALA A 370 -1.48 3.33 -13.57
N LEU A 371 -1.58 2.71 -12.38
CA LEU A 371 -2.66 2.98 -11.41
C LEU A 371 -2.56 4.38 -10.79
N LYS A 372 -1.35 4.90 -10.51
CA LYS A 372 -1.14 6.29 -10.07
C LYS A 372 -1.56 7.28 -11.16
N THR A 373 -1.18 7.01 -12.42
CA THR A 373 -1.58 7.82 -13.58
C THR A 373 -3.09 7.78 -13.80
N LEU A 374 -3.72 6.62 -13.59
CA LEU A 374 -5.17 6.47 -13.61
C LEU A 374 -5.84 7.34 -12.54
N HIS A 375 -5.33 7.35 -11.31
CA HIS A 375 -5.83 8.22 -10.24
C HIS A 375 -5.78 9.69 -10.66
N TYR A 376 -4.63 10.15 -11.18
CA TYR A 376 -4.49 11.50 -11.70
C TYR A 376 -5.50 11.83 -12.82
N ALA A 377 -5.68 10.91 -13.79
CA ALA A 377 -6.64 11.10 -14.87
C ALA A 377 -8.09 11.21 -14.35
N CYS A 378 -8.46 10.43 -13.32
CA CYS A 378 -9.76 10.54 -12.66
C CYS A 378 -9.93 11.89 -11.95
N MET A 379 -8.90 12.37 -11.24
CA MET A 379 -8.91 13.68 -10.57
C MET A 379 -9.06 14.81 -11.59
N LYS A 380 -8.33 14.73 -12.71
CA LYS A 380 -8.42 15.69 -13.81
C LYS A 380 -9.81 15.72 -14.45
N LEU A 381 -10.41 14.54 -14.72
CA LEU A 381 -11.77 14.43 -15.23
C LEU A 381 -12.79 15.05 -14.27
N ALA A 382 -12.62 14.79 -12.96
CA ALA A 382 -13.49 15.34 -11.92
C ALA A 382 -13.43 16.87 -11.85
N GLN A 383 -12.23 17.44 -11.86
CA GLN A 383 -12.01 18.86 -11.67
C GLN A 383 -12.37 19.67 -12.94
N ALA A 384 -12.00 19.17 -14.11
CA ALA A 384 -12.34 19.82 -15.38
C ALA A 384 -13.84 19.73 -15.72
N GLY A 385 -14.52 18.66 -15.26
CA GLY A 385 -15.92 18.39 -15.61
C GLY A 385 -16.14 18.11 -17.11
N ASP A 386 -15.07 18.00 -17.88
CA ASP A 386 -15.11 17.78 -19.34
C ASP A 386 -15.18 16.29 -19.67
N ARG A 387 -16.35 15.82 -20.09
CA ARG A 387 -16.60 14.43 -20.48
C ARG A 387 -15.70 13.93 -21.62
N ALA A 388 -15.10 14.82 -22.40
CA ALA A 388 -14.16 14.45 -23.46
C ALA A 388 -12.88 13.78 -22.90
N LEU A 389 -12.51 14.07 -21.63
CA LEU A 389 -11.37 13.45 -20.95
C LEU A 389 -11.63 12.00 -20.52
N ALA A 390 -12.87 11.53 -20.56
CA ALA A 390 -13.21 10.16 -20.13
C ALA A 390 -12.49 9.09 -20.96
N GLY A 391 -12.27 9.35 -22.27
CA GLY A 391 -11.52 8.44 -23.14
C GLY A 391 -10.13 8.13 -22.58
N ALA A 392 -9.38 9.13 -22.15
CA ALA A 392 -8.06 8.97 -21.56
C ALA A 392 -8.10 8.15 -20.25
N VAL A 393 -9.14 8.30 -19.42
CA VAL A 393 -9.31 7.49 -18.20
C VAL A 393 -9.51 6.02 -18.55
N PHE A 394 -10.34 5.70 -19.55
CA PHE A 394 -10.57 4.31 -19.97
C PHE A 394 -9.32 3.69 -20.61
N GLU A 395 -8.53 4.46 -21.36
CA GLU A 395 -7.23 4.00 -21.90
C GLU A 395 -6.27 3.61 -20.76
N ARG A 396 -6.20 4.39 -19.68
CA ARG A 396 -5.37 4.08 -18.49
C ARG A 396 -5.91 2.85 -17.71
N LEU A 397 -7.21 2.66 -17.66
CA LEU A 397 -7.82 1.45 -17.12
C LEU A 397 -7.45 0.22 -17.93
N ASP A 398 -7.50 0.30 -19.27
CA ASP A 398 -7.13 -0.81 -20.16
C ASP A 398 -5.62 -1.12 -20.06
N GLU A 399 -4.78 -0.12 -19.87
CA GLU A 399 -3.34 -0.29 -19.64
C GLU A 399 -3.07 -1.02 -18.32
N ALA A 400 -3.65 -0.56 -17.22
CA ALA A 400 -3.50 -1.21 -15.91
C ALA A 400 -4.01 -2.67 -15.93
N ASP A 401 -5.14 -2.92 -16.60
CA ASP A 401 -5.71 -4.26 -16.79
C ASP A 401 -4.74 -5.18 -17.53
N ARG A 402 -4.17 -4.70 -18.64
CA ARG A 402 -3.21 -5.45 -19.45
C ARG A 402 -1.93 -5.79 -18.66
N LEU A 403 -1.40 -4.82 -17.90
CA LEU A 403 -0.18 -5.03 -17.10
C LEU A 403 -0.43 -6.05 -15.99
N GLU A 404 -1.53 -5.91 -15.24
CA GLU A 404 -1.85 -6.84 -14.17
C GLU A 404 -2.17 -8.25 -14.69
N THR A 405 -2.86 -8.37 -15.82
CA THR A 405 -3.11 -9.66 -16.49
C THR A 405 -1.82 -10.34 -16.88
N LYS A 406 -0.83 -9.59 -17.39
CA LYS A 406 0.50 -10.11 -17.73
C LYS A 406 1.23 -10.66 -16.50
N LEU A 407 1.22 -9.92 -15.38
CA LEU A 407 1.80 -10.34 -14.11
C LEU A 407 1.14 -11.62 -13.59
N LYS A 408 -0.19 -11.66 -13.59
CA LYS A 408 -0.97 -12.84 -13.16
C LYS A 408 -0.70 -14.06 -14.00
N ALA A 409 -0.59 -13.89 -15.30
CA ALA A 409 -0.27 -15.01 -16.20
C ALA A 409 1.10 -15.63 -15.87
N LYS A 410 2.13 -14.81 -15.64
CA LYS A 410 3.46 -15.30 -15.27
C LYS A 410 3.48 -15.90 -13.87
N LEU A 411 2.79 -15.28 -12.93
CA LEU A 411 2.70 -15.79 -11.57
C LEU A 411 2.00 -17.16 -11.52
N ALA A 412 0.95 -17.35 -12.33
CA ALA A 412 0.30 -18.65 -12.50
C ALA A 412 1.26 -19.71 -13.08
N GLU A 413 2.04 -19.36 -14.11
CA GLU A 413 3.03 -20.26 -14.71
C GLU A 413 4.06 -20.75 -13.67
N VAL A 414 4.65 -19.84 -12.90
CA VAL A 414 5.67 -20.21 -11.90
C VAL A 414 5.06 -20.94 -10.71
N PHE A 415 3.82 -20.64 -10.34
CA PHE A 415 3.07 -21.40 -9.33
C PHE A 415 2.83 -22.85 -9.78
N ASP A 416 2.40 -23.06 -11.03
CA ASP A 416 2.17 -24.39 -11.59
C ASP A 416 3.49 -25.19 -11.58
N LEU A 417 4.60 -24.60 -12.06
CA LEU A 417 5.93 -25.21 -12.03
C LEU A 417 6.38 -25.57 -10.60
N TRP A 418 6.17 -24.68 -9.63
CA TRP A 418 6.50 -24.93 -8.22
C TRP A 418 5.63 -26.05 -7.65
N SER A 419 4.33 -26.03 -7.92
CA SER A 419 3.39 -27.05 -7.44
C SER A 419 3.77 -28.44 -7.93
N ASP A 420 4.11 -28.57 -9.22
CA ASP A 420 4.54 -29.84 -9.82
C ASP A 420 5.86 -30.36 -9.23
N LEU A 421 6.76 -29.44 -8.85
CA LEU A 421 8.06 -29.79 -8.27
C LEU A 421 7.93 -30.30 -6.82
N VAL A 422 7.10 -29.63 -6.01
CA VAL A 422 7.04 -29.92 -4.55
C VAL A 422 5.91 -30.86 -4.17
N LEU A 423 4.87 -30.97 -4.99
CA LEU A 423 3.69 -31.81 -4.81
C LEU A 423 3.51 -32.71 -6.07
N PRO A 424 4.47 -33.59 -6.37
CA PRO A 424 4.33 -34.44 -7.55
C PRO A 424 3.05 -35.29 -7.44
N ALA A 425 2.32 -35.40 -8.54
CA ALA A 425 1.12 -36.23 -8.61
C ALA A 425 1.42 -37.63 -8.06
N GLU A 426 0.57 -38.16 -7.21
CA GLU A 426 0.71 -39.55 -6.71
C GLU A 426 0.85 -40.48 -7.91
N VAL A 427 1.97 -41.18 -7.99
CA VAL A 427 2.16 -42.23 -9.00
C VAL A 427 1.07 -43.30 -8.76
N PRO A 428 0.13 -43.50 -9.68
CA PRO A 428 -0.92 -44.49 -9.49
C PRO A 428 -0.27 -45.83 -9.13
N PRO A 429 -0.78 -46.57 -8.12
CA PRO A 429 -0.17 -47.81 -7.69
C PRO A 429 -0.05 -48.74 -8.88
N LEU A 430 1.18 -49.20 -9.17
CA LEU A 430 1.46 -50.21 -10.20
C LEU A 430 0.46 -51.33 -10.05
N LYS A 431 -0.42 -51.53 -11.05
CA LYS A 431 -1.31 -52.69 -11.12
C LYS A 431 -0.45 -53.92 -10.99
N ARG A 432 -0.55 -54.61 -9.81
CA ARG A 432 0.07 -55.93 -9.69
C ARG A 432 -0.49 -56.81 -10.81
N VAL A 433 0.36 -57.11 -11.75
CA VAL A 433 0.07 -58.17 -12.77
C VAL A 433 0.02 -59.47 -11.95
N ALA A 434 -1.21 -59.97 -11.76
CA ALA A 434 -1.40 -61.30 -11.21
C ALA A 434 -0.71 -62.31 -12.13
N ARG A 435 0.21 -63.08 -11.56
CA ARG A 435 0.81 -64.26 -12.24
C ARG A 435 -0.14 -65.45 -12.13
#